data_d5e84b4fa6b5b409d14eacb2cd928573
#
_entry.id   d5e84b4fa6b5b409d14eacb2cd928573
#
_cell.length_a   1.000
_cell.length_b   1.000
_cell.length_c   1.000
_cell.angle_alpha   90.00
_cell.angle_beta   90.00
_cell.angle_gamma   90.00
#
_symmetry.space_group_name_H-M   'P 1'
#
loop_
_entity.id
_entity.type
_entity.pdbx_description
1 polymer ?
#
loop_
_entity_poly.entity_id
_entity_poly.type
_entity_poly.pdbx_seq_one_letter_code
_entity_poly.pdbx_strand_id
1 'polypeptide(L)'
;MKLTPSLEDFKEKAKKANMVALSMPISTDLDTPVSIFYKLVGEEKGFLLESVDAHQKFGRFSFIGAEPFIKLQVYKKRLMIQEDDEMRAVDGDPVTAINKYMAGLNSAIGNFELPLANGGAVGYFNYEISAVFDRVRNVQVKDEELLGQFMICRILMVFDQQKNASQLIYLASVKKGQELDDVYEKAEQRMKELEEKLYAAVKTPKAKTAKRKEKVDFLGKYGKMPAEFASTIKKCKDYIVAGDIFQVVPSRQFREKITKPAFHFYRRLRQVNPSPYMFYLNFGKKKFVAASPEMLVKVAGKQVYTYPIAGTRRRGVSEEEDQALEKELKADIKERAEHSMLVDLARNDIGRISEPGSVVVTKLQEVERFSHVMHMVSEVMGTLKKGFTPMDVIKACFPAGTVSGAPKLRAMEIIQELEPVKRGAYSGTVGYMDFNGNMDMCITLRTMVIDGDNAFIQSGAGIVYDSQAEFEYNEILQKSKAMFKVVEEVENDVVAFR
;
A
#
# COMPACT_ATOMS: atom_id res chain seq x y z
N MET A 1 31.75 15.49 3.07
CA MET A 1 30.31 15.41 2.72
C MET A 1 29.94 16.48 1.69
N LYS A 2 29.25 16.16 0.57
CA LYS A 2 28.78 17.15 -0.40
C LYS A 2 27.24 17.12 -0.43
N LEU A 3 26.62 18.12 0.16
CA LEU A 3 25.18 18.30 0.12
C LEU A 3 24.73 18.92 -1.22
N THR A 4 23.58 18.52 -1.67
CA THR A 4 22.91 19.11 -2.83
C THR A 4 21.47 19.47 -2.42
N PRO A 5 21.01 20.71 -2.64
CA PRO A 5 21.73 21.84 -3.23
C PRO A 5 22.81 22.45 -2.30
N SER A 6 23.65 23.34 -2.86
CA SER A 6 24.54 24.22 -2.08
C SER A 6 23.72 25.22 -1.27
N LEU A 7 24.34 25.90 -0.29
CA LEU A 7 23.66 26.95 0.50
C LEU A 7 23.07 28.05 -0.40
N GLU A 8 23.82 28.48 -1.43
CA GLU A 8 23.36 29.52 -2.35
C GLU A 8 22.13 29.07 -3.16
N ASP A 9 22.20 27.86 -3.73
CA ASP A 9 21.09 27.26 -4.46
C ASP A 9 19.88 26.98 -3.54
N PHE A 10 20.14 26.60 -2.28
CA PHE A 10 19.10 26.42 -1.27
C PHE A 10 18.34 27.73 -1.03
N LYS A 11 19.07 28.85 -0.84
CA LYS A 11 18.47 30.19 -0.65
C LYS A 11 17.61 30.57 -1.86
N GLU A 12 18.10 30.35 -3.08
CA GLU A 12 17.30 30.62 -4.29
C GLU A 12 16.04 29.78 -4.40
N LYS A 13 16.13 28.52 -4.06
CA LYS A 13 14.96 27.61 -4.03
C LYS A 13 13.96 28.03 -2.95
N ALA A 14 14.43 28.39 -1.77
CA ALA A 14 13.62 28.80 -0.63
C ALA A 14 12.81 30.10 -0.88
N LYS A 15 13.22 30.94 -1.83
CA LYS A 15 12.42 32.09 -2.25
C LYS A 15 11.10 31.73 -2.94
N LYS A 16 11.04 30.53 -3.54
CA LYS A 16 9.90 30.07 -4.35
C LYS A 16 9.16 28.87 -3.75
N ALA A 17 9.71 28.27 -2.71
CA ALA A 17 9.21 27.05 -2.10
C ALA A 17 9.26 27.13 -0.57
N ASN A 18 8.32 26.46 0.09
CA ASN A 18 8.30 26.32 1.55
C ASN A 18 8.86 24.96 2.03
N MET A 19 9.24 24.11 1.08
CA MET A 19 9.91 22.84 1.32
C MET A 19 11.10 22.72 0.37
N VAL A 20 12.28 22.46 0.89
CA VAL A 20 13.49 22.25 0.08
C VAL A 20 14.14 20.92 0.49
N ALA A 21 14.30 20.01 -0.47
CA ALA A 21 14.99 18.77 -0.25
C ALA A 21 16.51 18.99 -0.36
N LEU A 22 17.25 18.61 0.70
CA LEU A 22 18.69 18.46 0.67
C LEU A 22 19.03 16.96 0.59
N SER A 23 19.99 16.60 -0.21
CA SER A 23 20.39 15.20 -0.38
C SER A 23 21.89 15.01 -0.35
N MET A 24 22.28 13.81 0.01
CA MET A 24 23.65 13.33 -0.10
C MET A 24 23.67 11.85 -0.51
N PRO A 25 24.63 11.43 -1.35
CA PRO A 25 24.82 10.01 -1.64
C PRO A 25 25.39 9.29 -0.40
N ILE A 26 24.89 8.09 -0.16
CA ILE A 26 25.34 7.21 0.93
C ILE A 26 25.76 5.87 0.31
N SER A 27 26.93 5.35 0.68
CA SER A 27 27.30 3.98 0.35
C SER A 27 26.54 2.99 1.23
N THR A 28 25.81 2.07 0.61
CA THR A 28 25.00 1.05 1.29
C THR A 28 25.27 -0.35 0.74
N ASP A 29 26.46 -0.56 0.17
CA ASP A 29 26.88 -1.83 -0.44
C ASP A 29 26.96 -2.98 0.58
N LEU A 30 27.17 -2.68 1.86
CA LEU A 30 27.15 -3.64 2.97
C LEU A 30 25.83 -3.67 3.75
N ASP A 31 24.86 -2.87 3.36
CA ASP A 31 23.58 -2.71 4.04
C ASP A 31 22.40 -3.20 3.20
N THR A 32 21.28 -3.45 3.87
CA THR A 32 20.00 -3.76 3.26
C THR A 32 18.95 -2.72 3.67
N PRO A 33 17.84 -2.55 2.96
CA PRO A 33 16.76 -1.69 3.43
C PRO A 33 16.29 -2.04 4.85
N VAL A 34 16.36 -3.31 5.26
CA VAL A 34 16.02 -3.77 6.61
C VAL A 34 17.03 -3.25 7.66
N SER A 35 18.34 -3.35 7.37
CA SER A 35 19.37 -2.88 8.31
C SER A 35 19.31 -1.36 8.46
N ILE A 36 19.14 -0.64 7.37
CA ILE A 36 18.98 0.83 7.37
C ILE A 36 17.69 1.26 8.08
N PHE A 37 16.58 0.52 7.89
CA PHE A 37 15.36 0.78 8.65
C PHE A 37 15.58 0.72 10.16
N TYR A 38 16.30 -0.29 10.66
CA TYR A 38 16.66 -0.35 12.09
C TYR A 38 17.54 0.82 12.52
N LYS A 39 18.48 1.25 11.68
CA LYS A 39 19.36 2.38 11.98
C LYS A 39 18.61 3.71 11.99
N LEU A 40 17.69 3.96 11.07
CA LEU A 40 16.99 5.24 10.94
C LEU A 40 15.71 5.32 11.77
N VAL A 41 14.88 4.28 11.74
CA VAL A 41 13.53 4.27 12.31
C VAL A 41 13.47 3.43 13.60
N GLY A 42 13.91 2.16 13.54
CA GLY A 42 13.80 1.25 14.68
C GLY A 42 12.35 0.98 15.09
N GLU A 43 11.98 1.34 16.33
CA GLU A 43 10.60 1.20 16.85
C GLU A 43 9.79 2.48 16.74
N GLU A 44 10.39 3.56 16.28
CA GLU A 44 9.72 4.84 16.10
C GLU A 44 8.73 4.84 14.92
N LYS A 45 7.96 5.93 14.80
CA LYS A 45 7.05 6.13 13.67
C LYS A 45 7.83 6.35 12.39
N GLY A 46 7.38 5.70 11.31
CA GLY A 46 8.03 5.76 10.01
C GLY A 46 7.56 4.64 9.11
N PHE A 47 8.24 4.47 7.99
CA PHE A 47 7.85 3.46 7.01
C PHE A 47 9.05 2.84 6.29
N LEU A 48 8.83 1.65 5.75
CA LEU A 48 9.63 1.00 4.74
C LEU A 48 8.70 0.56 3.60
N LEU A 49 8.95 1.04 2.39
CA LEU A 49 8.30 0.57 1.17
C LEU A 49 9.36 -0.11 0.31
N GLU A 50 9.08 -1.33 -0.12
CA GLU A 50 9.96 -2.10 -1.01
C GLU A 50 9.13 -2.66 -2.15
N SER A 51 9.72 -2.72 -3.33
CA SER A 51 9.19 -3.53 -4.41
C SER A 51 10.14 -4.70 -4.62
N VAL A 52 9.64 -5.91 -4.42
CA VAL A 52 10.42 -7.13 -4.58
C VAL A 52 9.79 -7.91 -5.74
N ASP A 53 10.22 -7.59 -6.96
CA ASP A 53 9.79 -8.32 -8.15
C ASP A 53 10.97 -9.08 -8.75
N ALA A 54 10.78 -10.39 -8.94
CA ALA A 54 11.77 -11.26 -9.58
C ALA A 54 12.06 -10.86 -11.05
N HIS A 55 11.21 -10.05 -11.67
CA HIS A 55 11.32 -9.66 -13.09
C HIS A 55 11.73 -8.21 -13.35
N GLN A 56 12.22 -7.48 -12.32
CA GLN A 56 12.82 -6.12 -12.43
C GLN A 56 11.90 -5.00 -13.00
N LYS A 57 10.66 -5.27 -13.40
CA LYS A 57 9.78 -4.24 -13.97
C LYS A 57 9.24 -3.25 -12.92
N PHE A 58 9.01 -3.71 -11.68
CA PHE A 58 8.46 -2.90 -10.59
C PHE A 58 9.45 -2.71 -9.42
N GLY A 59 10.46 -3.57 -9.30
CA GLY A 59 11.34 -3.72 -8.13
C GLY A 59 12.54 -2.77 -8.08
N ARG A 60 12.47 -1.55 -8.65
CA ARG A 60 13.65 -0.69 -8.75
C ARG A 60 13.98 0.05 -7.45
N PHE A 61 12.98 0.54 -6.74
CA PHE A 61 13.21 1.43 -5.59
C PHE A 61 12.74 0.84 -4.28
N SER A 62 13.50 1.14 -3.22
CA SER A 62 13.04 1.01 -1.83
C SER A 62 13.12 2.36 -1.14
N PHE A 63 12.14 2.65 -0.28
CA PHE A 63 12.03 3.93 0.42
C PHE A 63 11.89 3.69 1.92
N ILE A 64 12.66 4.45 2.71
CA ILE A 64 12.51 4.49 4.16
C ILE A 64 12.21 5.92 4.55
N GLY A 65 11.17 6.11 5.36
CA GLY A 65 10.84 7.41 5.95
C GLY A 65 10.97 7.37 7.45
N ALA A 66 11.67 8.34 8.00
CA ALA A 66 11.87 8.53 9.43
C ALA A 66 11.49 9.96 9.85
N GLU A 67 11.24 10.16 11.14
CA GLU A 67 10.92 11.47 11.71
C GLU A 67 9.70 12.12 11.02
N PRO A 68 8.50 11.52 11.10
CA PRO A 68 7.30 12.11 10.52
C PRO A 68 6.94 13.41 11.25
N PHE A 69 7.06 14.54 10.56
CA PHE A 69 6.80 15.87 11.11
C PHE A 69 5.44 16.43 10.69
N ILE A 70 4.84 15.90 9.61
CA ILE A 70 3.45 16.18 9.24
C ILE A 70 2.68 14.87 9.26
N LYS A 71 1.49 14.89 9.91
CA LYS A 71 0.56 13.76 9.93
C LYS A 71 -0.82 14.25 9.55
N LEU A 72 -1.43 13.55 8.59
CA LEU A 72 -2.78 13.79 8.12
C LEU A 72 -3.68 12.66 8.61
N GLN A 73 -4.77 12.98 9.30
CA GLN A 73 -5.78 12.02 9.73
C GLN A 73 -7.11 12.39 9.08
N VAL A 74 -7.65 11.46 8.32
CA VAL A 74 -8.80 11.67 7.45
C VAL A 74 -10.06 11.11 8.12
N TYR A 75 -11.04 11.96 8.31
CA TYR A 75 -12.36 11.65 8.84
C TYR A 75 -13.44 11.99 7.81
N LYS A 76 -14.67 11.60 8.07
CA LYS A 76 -15.79 11.79 7.12
C LYS A 76 -15.99 13.23 6.68
N LYS A 77 -15.88 14.19 7.59
CA LYS A 77 -16.19 15.61 7.37
C LYS A 77 -15.06 16.55 7.80
N ARG A 78 -13.86 16.03 8.02
CA ARG A 78 -12.71 16.84 8.42
C ARG A 78 -11.39 16.16 8.13
N LEU A 79 -10.38 16.97 7.94
CA LEU A 79 -8.98 16.59 7.93
C LEU A 79 -8.30 17.15 9.17
N MET A 80 -7.71 16.28 10.01
CA MET A 80 -6.82 16.71 11.08
C MET A 80 -5.40 16.75 10.56
N ILE A 81 -4.74 17.87 10.78
CA ILE A 81 -3.36 18.09 10.35
C ILE A 81 -2.54 18.33 11.60
N GLN A 82 -1.53 17.51 11.82
CA GLN A 82 -0.49 17.74 12.82
C GLN A 82 0.80 18.13 12.10
N GLU A 83 1.34 19.30 12.38
CA GLU A 83 2.64 19.79 11.92
C GLU A 83 3.54 19.97 13.14
N ASP A 84 4.63 19.21 13.25
CA ASP A 84 5.43 19.10 14.47
C ASP A 84 4.51 18.83 15.69
N ASP A 85 4.40 19.76 16.62
CA ASP A 85 3.55 19.67 17.83
C ASP A 85 2.19 20.39 17.69
N GLU A 86 1.97 21.13 16.60
CA GLU A 86 0.74 21.88 16.37
C GLU A 86 -0.31 20.99 15.68
N MET A 87 -1.53 21.03 16.20
CA MET A 87 -2.66 20.29 15.62
C MET A 87 -3.79 21.23 15.24
N ARG A 88 -4.30 21.09 14.01
CA ARG A 88 -5.45 21.85 13.52
C ARG A 88 -6.43 20.97 12.77
N ALA A 89 -7.70 21.34 12.80
CA ALA A 89 -8.75 20.72 12.01
C ALA A 89 -9.10 21.59 10.80
N VAL A 90 -9.38 20.94 9.68
CA VAL A 90 -9.97 21.56 8.47
C VAL A 90 -11.29 20.85 8.23
N ASP A 91 -12.40 21.53 8.56
CA ASP A 91 -13.74 20.98 8.37
C ASP A 91 -14.16 21.02 6.91
N GLY A 92 -15.04 20.09 6.51
CA GLY A 92 -15.58 19.94 5.18
C GLY A 92 -15.15 18.65 4.50
N ASP A 93 -15.14 18.65 3.16
CA ASP A 93 -14.73 17.49 2.38
C ASP A 93 -13.23 17.19 2.55
N PRO A 94 -12.87 16.03 3.09
CA PRO A 94 -11.46 15.71 3.37
C PRO A 94 -10.61 15.57 2.10
N VAL A 95 -11.21 15.18 0.96
CA VAL A 95 -10.49 15.08 -0.32
C VAL A 95 -10.03 16.46 -0.77
N THR A 96 -10.94 17.44 -0.76
CA THR A 96 -10.63 18.83 -1.06
C THR A 96 -9.59 19.40 -0.08
N ALA A 97 -9.72 19.08 1.21
CA ALA A 97 -8.79 19.53 2.23
C ALA A 97 -7.37 18.96 2.02
N ILE A 98 -7.23 17.66 1.69
CA ILE A 98 -5.95 17.03 1.37
C ILE A 98 -5.34 17.70 0.14
N ASN A 99 -6.10 17.85 -0.95
CA ASN A 99 -5.63 18.47 -2.18
C ASN A 99 -5.09 19.89 -1.92
N LYS A 100 -5.87 20.69 -1.21
CA LYS A 100 -5.47 22.07 -0.86
C LYS A 100 -4.22 22.09 0.01
N TYR A 101 -4.13 21.18 0.99
CA TYR A 101 -2.98 21.10 1.87
C TYR A 101 -1.71 20.68 1.11
N MET A 102 -1.79 19.60 0.31
CA MET A 102 -0.67 19.11 -0.49
C MET A 102 -0.19 20.15 -1.52
N ALA A 103 -1.11 20.84 -2.18
CA ALA A 103 -0.78 21.93 -3.09
C ALA A 103 -0.10 23.14 -2.39
N GLY A 104 -0.37 23.33 -1.10
CA GLY A 104 0.28 24.33 -0.26
C GLY A 104 1.70 23.98 0.16
N LEU A 105 2.06 22.69 0.11
CA LEU A 105 3.42 22.21 0.33
C LEU A 105 4.22 22.32 -0.97
N ASN A 106 4.59 23.58 -1.30
CA ASN A 106 5.35 23.86 -2.49
C ASN A 106 6.80 23.42 -2.31
N SER A 107 7.16 22.28 -2.90
CA SER A 107 8.51 21.75 -2.87
C SER A 107 9.33 22.30 -4.02
N ALA A 108 10.50 22.87 -3.72
CA ALA A 108 11.47 23.14 -4.75
C ALA A 108 12.03 21.83 -5.28
N ILE A 109 11.67 21.50 -6.50
CA ILE A 109 12.13 20.32 -7.20
C ILE A 109 13.66 20.33 -7.24
N GLY A 110 14.27 19.39 -6.52
CA GLY A 110 15.66 19.00 -6.78
C GLY A 110 15.71 18.36 -8.17
N ASN A 111 16.87 18.33 -8.81
CA ASN A 111 17.08 17.63 -10.09
C ASN A 111 17.05 16.08 -9.91
N PHE A 112 16.11 15.57 -9.09
CA PHE A 112 16.01 14.14 -8.79
C PHE A 112 14.88 13.55 -9.62
N GLU A 113 15.24 12.67 -10.54
CA GLU A 113 14.29 11.78 -11.25
C GLU A 113 13.76 10.64 -10.37
N LEU A 114 14.06 10.67 -9.06
CA LEU A 114 13.68 9.63 -8.13
C LEU A 114 12.29 9.92 -7.53
N PRO A 115 11.38 8.94 -7.50
CA PRO A 115 10.12 9.10 -6.79
C PRO A 115 10.36 9.45 -5.31
N LEU A 116 9.46 10.23 -4.71
CA LEU A 116 9.54 10.72 -3.32
C LEU A 116 10.77 11.58 -2.97
N ALA A 117 11.77 11.73 -3.85
CA ALA A 117 13.00 12.46 -3.52
C ALA A 117 12.76 13.95 -3.19
N ASN A 118 11.66 14.52 -3.67
CA ASN A 118 11.24 15.87 -3.33
C ASN A 118 10.24 15.92 -2.17
N GLY A 119 10.01 14.77 -1.50
CA GLY A 119 9.03 14.61 -0.45
C GLY A 119 7.66 14.15 -0.94
N GLY A 120 6.83 13.76 -0.01
CA GLY A 120 5.48 13.29 -0.27
C GLY A 120 4.83 12.68 0.97
N ALA A 121 3.54 12.41 0.86
CA ALA A 121 2.74 11.78 1.87
C ALA A 121 2.68 10.27 1.64
N VAL A 122 3.08 9.48 2.63
CA VAL A 122 2.98 8.01 2.64
C VAL A 122 1.93 7.59 3.64
N GLY A 123 1.03 6.71 3.23
CA GLY A 123 -0.06 6.31 4.12
C GLY A 123 -1.08 5.39 3.49
N TYR A 124 -2.27 5.41 4.05
CA TYR A 124 -3.34 4.51 3.68
C TYR A 124 -4.72 5.17 3.75
N PHE A 125 -5.65 4.61 2.98
CA PHE A 125 -7.09 4.78 3.20
C PHE A 125 -7.72 3.43 3.56
N ASN A 126 -8.64 3.46 4.52
CA ASN A 126 -9.52 2.34 4.82
C ASN A 126 -10.58 2.18 3.72
N TYR A 127 -11.13 0.97 3.60
CA TYR A 127 -12.22 0.69 2.65
C TYR A 127 -13.42 1.63 2.81
N GLU A 128 -13.72 2.01 4.05
CA GLU A 128 -14.84 2.87 4.39
C GLU A 128 -14.74 4.31 3.87
N ILE A 129 -13.56 4.75 3.36
CA ILE A 129 -13.43 6.05 2.67
C ILE A 129 -14.33 6.11 1.42
N SER A 130 -14.72 4.96 0.89
CA SER A 130 -15.68 4.85 -0.21
C SER A 130 -17.00 5.58 0.06
N ALA A 131 -17.43 5.66 1.32
CA ALA A 131 -18.61 6.43 1.72
C ALA A 131 -18.46 7.95 1.54
N VAL A 132 -17.21 8.44 1.41
CA VAL A 132 -16.87 9.83 1.10
C VAL A 132 -16.68 10.03 -0.40
N PHE A 133 -16.11 9.02 -1.07
CA PHE A 133 -15.82 9.08 -2.51
C PHE A 133 -17.05 8.93 -3.38
N ASP A 134 -17.94 8.00 -3.04
CA ASP A 134 -19.15 7.66 -3.78
C ASP A 134 -20.37 7.61 -2.87
N ARG A 135 -21.56 7.77 -3.46
CA ARG A 135 -22.84 7.64 -2.74
C ARG A 135 -23.24 6.16 -2.62
N VAL A 136 -22.48 5.40 -1.85
CA VAL A 136 -22.84 4.01 -1.56
C VAL A 136 -23.94 3.98 -0.50
N ARG A 137 -25.07 3.37 -0.81
CA ARG A 137 -26.18 3.26 0.13
C ARG A 137 -25.78 2.36 1.30
N ASN A 138 -26.29 2.68 2.49
CA ASN A 138 -26.10 1.90 3.73
C ASN A 138 -24.67 1.82 4.29
N VAL A 139 -23.65 2.37 3.63
CA VAL A 139 -22.32 2.46 4.24
C VAL A 139 -22.34 3.56 5.31
N GLN A 140 -22.47 3.11 6.56
CA GLN A 140 -22.49 4.02 7.70
C GLN A 140 -21.09 4.23 8.25
N VAL A 141 -20.62 5.48 8.16
CA VAL A 141 -19.36 5.93 8.74
C VAL A 141 -19.67 7.00 9.77
N LYS A 142 -19.15 6.81 11.00
CA LYS A 142 -19.26 7.80 12.07
C LYS A 142 -18.32 8.98 11.77
N ASP A 143 -18.67 10.18 12.23
CA ASP A 143 -17.88 11.38 11.98
C ASP A 143 -16.48 11.30 12.66
N GLU A 144 -16.35 10.55 13.76
CA GLU A 144 -15.09 10.33 14.50
C GLU A 144 -14.28 9.12 13.99
N GLU A 145 -14.77 8.42 12.96
CA GLU A 145 -14.10 7.24 12.45
C GLU A 145 -12.92 7.63 11.56
N LEU A 146 -11.74 7.09 11.87
CA LEU A 146 -10.53 7.32 11.10
C LEU A 146 -10.60 6.55 9.78
N LEU A 147 -10.69 7.26 8.67
CA LEU A 147 -10.83 6.70 7.31
C LEU A 147 -9.49 6.59 6.56
N GLY A 148 -8.46 7.26 7.03
CA GLY A 148 -7.14 7.20 6.44
C GLY A 148 -6.13 7.97 7.26
N GLN A 149 -4.86 7.66 7.04
CA GLN A 149 -3.76 8.36 7.70
C GLN A 149 -2.54 8.40 6.81
N PHE A 150 -1.91 9.58 6.74
CA PHE A 150 -0.67 9.78 6.00
C PHE A 150 0.38 10.44 6.87
N MET A 151 1.64 10.18 6.56
CA MET A 151 2.78 10.84 7.17
C MET A 151 3.69 11.43 6.08
N ILE A 152 4.24 12.61 6.36
CA ILE A 152 5.33 13.21 5.59
C ILE A 152 6.54 13.19 6.51
N CYS A 153 7.58 12.50 6.09
CA CYS A 153 8.79 12.31 6.87
C CYS A 153 9.84 13.35 6.54
N ARG A 154 10.55 13.81 7.56
CA ARG A 154 11.66 14.76 7.42
C ARG A 154 12.87 14.10 6.79
N ILE A 155 13.08 12.82 7.09
CA ILE A 155 14.17 12.00 6.58
C ILE A 155 13.61 10.97 5.63
N LEU A 156 14.20 10.91 4.43
CA LEU A 156 13.95 9.87 3.45
C LEU A 156 15.26 9.21 3.05
N MET A 157 15.26 7.90 2.97
CA MET A 157 16.33 7.11 2.37
C MET A 157 15.78 6.42 1.14
N VAL A 158 16.41 6.62 0.00
CA VAL A 158 16.00 6.04 -1.28
C VAL A 158 17.11 5.12 -1.78
N PHE A 159 16.74 3.89 -2.08
CA PHE A 159 17.61 2.91 -2.73
C PHE A 159 17.18 2.73 -4.18
N ASP A 160 18.09 2.94 -5.11
CA ASP A 160 17.93 2.53 -6.50
C ASP A 160 18.69 1.21 -6.72
N GLN A 161 17.95 0.11 -6.68
CA GLN A 161 18.54 -1.24 -6.79
C GLN A 161 19.16 -1.50 -8.17
N GLN A 162 18.67 -0.84 -9.22
CA GLN A 162 19.23 -0.96 -10.55
C GLN A 162 20.60 -0.28 -10.68
N LYS A 163 20.75 0.88 -10.04
CA LYS A 163 21.98 1.68 -10.08
C LYS A 163 22.93 1.36 -8.95
N ASN A 164 22.54 0.49 -8.00
CA ASN A 164 23.25 0.25 -6.73
C ASN A 164 23.59 1.58 -6.04
N ALA A 165 22.67 2.52 -6.06
CA ALA A 165 22.88 3.87 -5.54
C ALA A 165 21.86 4.17 -4.45
N SER A 166 22.30 4.85 -3.41
CA SER A 166 21.44 5.24 -2.31
C SER A 166 21.61 6.72 -1.99
N GLN A 167 20.51 7.36 -1.62
CA GLN A 167 20.49 8.76 -1.24
C GLN A 167 19.76 8.97 0.08
N LEU A 168 20.42 9.68 0.98
CA LEU A 168 19.80 10.24 2.18
C LEU A 168 19.28 11.63 1.85
N ILE A 169 18.02 11.90 2.17
CA ILE A 169 17.32 13.13 1.86
C ILE A 169 16.76 13.72 3.15
N TYR A 170 16.94 15.00 3.33
CA TYR A 170 16.35 15.80 4.40
C TYR A 170 15.38 16.83 3.80
N LEU A 171 14.14 16.84 4.24
CA LEU A 171 13.14 17.84 3.86
C LEU A 171 13.16 19.00 4.83
N ALA A 172 13.77 20.12 4.40
CA ALA A 172 13.79 21.35 5.15
C ALA A 172 12.49 22.15 4.93
N SER A 173 11.76 22.42 6.03
CA SER A 173 10.64 23.36 6.01
C SER A 173 11.17 24.78 6.14
N VAL A 174 10.73 25.67 5.26
CA VAL A 174 11.10 27.09 5.27
C VAL A 174 9.86 27.91 5.61
N LYS A 175 9.87 28.54 6.78
CA LYS A 175 8.80 29.43 7.23
C LYS A 175 9.16 30.89 6.92
N LYS A 176 8.14 31.72 6.68
CA LYS A 176 8.35 33.14 6.42
C LYS A 176 9.07 33.83 7.59
N GLY A 177 10.16 34.55 7.29
CA GLY A 177 10.95 35.28 8.30
C GLY A 177 12.00 34.43 9.04
N GLN A 178 12.24 33.18 8.63
CA GLN A 178 13.37 32.41 9.14
C GLN A 178 14.67 32.80 8.43
N GLU A 179 15.76 32.80 9.17
CA GLU A 179 17.11 32.89 8.61
C GLU A 179 17.46 31.61 7.88
N LEU A 180 17.70 31.72 6.58
CA LEU A 180 17.91 30.56 5.70
C LEU A 180 19.23 29.84 5.98
N ASP A 181 20.25 30.57 6.45
CA ASP A 181 21.52 29.99 6.90
C ASP A 181 21.31 29.04 8.06
N ASP A 182 20.54 29.42 9.09
CA ASP A 182 20.22 28.58 10.24
C ASP A 182 19.46 27.32 9.84
N VAL A 183 18.52 27.43 8.88
CA VAL A 183 17.75 26.28 8.38
C VAL A 183 18.68 25.30 7.66
N TYR A 184 19.59 25.80 6.84
CA TYR A 184 20.55 24.97 6.10
C TYR A 184 21.55 24.30 7.05
N GLU A 185 22.14 25.05 7.99
CA GLU A 185 23.10 24.53 8.97
C GLU A 185 22.49 23.45 9.85
N LYS A 186 21.25 23.64 10.33
CA LYS A 186 20.52 22.60 11.08
C LYS A 186 20.30 21.33 10.24
N ALA A 187 19.94 21.48 8.98
CA ALA A 187 19.77 20.34 8.08
C ALA A 187 21.12 19.63 7.83
N GLU A 188 22.18 20.38 7.59
CA GLU A 188 23.53 19.85 7.40
C GLU A 188 24.02 19.09 8.64
N GLN A 189 23.85 19.68 9.81
CA GLN A 189 24.23 19.03 11.07
C GLN A 189 23.43 17.72 11.27
N ARG A 190 22.12 17.76 11.03
CA ARG A 190 21.28 16.57 11.16
C ARG A 190 21.70 15.46 10.18
N MET A 191 22.01 15.81 8.95
CA MET A 191 22.46 14.85 7.95
C MET A 191 23.83 14.22 8.32
N LYS A 192 24.75 14.97 8.91
CA LYS A 192 26.02 14.43 9.45
C LYS A 192 25.78 13.38 10.55
N GLU A 193 24.89 13.70 11.52
CA GLU A 193 24.53 12.77 12.59
C GLU A 193 23.90 11.48 12.04
N LEU A 194 23.05 11.61 11.00
CA LEU A 194 22.43 10.46 10.35
C LEU A 194 23.43 9.64 9.56
N GLU A 195 24.40 10.26 8.89
CA GLU A 195 25.51 9.58 8.21
C GLU A 195 26.30 8.72 9.19
N GLU A 196 26.71 9.29 10.34
CA GLU A 196 27.40 8.55 11.41
C GLU A 196 26.55 7.37 11.92
N LYS A 197 25.24 7.60 12.13
CA LYS A 197 24.31 6.56 12.56
C LYS A 197 24.16 5.44 11.52
N LEU A 198 24.22 5.77 10.23
CA LEU A 198 24.14 4.80 9.14
C LEU A 198 25.40 3.90 9.07
N TYR A 199 26.59 4.43 9.39
CA TYR A 199 27.80 3.63 9.44
C TYR A 199 27.99 2.86 10.76
N ALA A 200 27.17 3.14 11.78
CA ALA A 200 27.23 2.39 13.04
C ALA A 200 26.66 0.97 12.90
N ALA A 201 27.05 0.09 13.82
CA ALA A 201 26.51 -1.26 13.89
C ALA A 201 25.00 -1.26 14.13
N VAL A 202 24.28 -2.19 13.50
CA VAL A 202 22.84 -2.34 13.68
C VAL A 202 22.52 -2.78 15.11
N LYS A 203 21.67 -2.00 15.81
CA LYS A 203 21.12 -2.38 17.12
C LYS A 203 19.70 -2.93 16.87
N THR A 204 19.56 -4.25 16.89
CA THR A 204 18.22 -4.87 16.82
C THR A 204 17.57 -4.86 18.21
N PRO A 205 16.27 -4.54 18.31
CA PRO A 205 15.56 -4.68 19.58
C PRO A 205 15.63 -6.11 20.07
N LYS A 206 16.04 -6.29 21.34
CA LYS A 206 15.94 -7.61 21.96
C LYS A 206 14.46 -7.95 22.11
N ALA A 207 14.01 -9.04 21.47
CA ALA A 207 12.67 -9.54 21.69
C ALA A 207 12.46 -9.78 23.18
N LYS A 208 11.47 -9.14 23.79
CA LYS A 208 11.02 -9.54 25.12
C LYS A 208 10.52 -10.98 25.01
N THR A 209 11.28 -11.91 25.56
CA THR A 209 10.97 -13.35 25.51
C THR A 209 9.89 -13.71 26.52
N ALA A 210 8.72 -13.10 26.42
CA ALA A 210 7.56 -13.66 27.09
C ALA A 210 7.23 -14.99 26.38
N LYS A 211 7.59 -16.12 27.02
CA LYS A 211 7.21 -17.43 26.49
C LYS A 211 5.69 -17.51 26.47
N ARG A 212 5.14 -17.68 25.30
CA ARG A 212 3.71 -17.94 25.12
C ARG A 212 3.37 -19.31 25.74
N LYS A 213 2.25 -19.40 26.46
CA LYS A 213 1.82 -20.65 27.08
C LYS A 213 1.29 -21.65 26.05
N GLU A 214 0.65 -21.14 24.97
CA GLU A 214 0.06 -21.95 23.91
C GLU A 214 0.65 -21.54 22.57
N LYS A 215 0.85 -22.52 21.68
CA LYS A 215 1.30 -22.25 20.30
C LYS A 215 0.20 -21.57 19.50
N VAL A 216 0.59 -20.67 18.59
CA VAL A 216 -0.31 -20.13 17.58
C VAL A 216 -0.53 -21.20 16.53
N ASP A 217 -1.79 -21.51 16.25
CA ASP A 217 -2.21 -22.46 15.21
C ASP A 217 -3.48 -21.89 14.55
N PHE A 218 -3.31 -21.23 13.40
CA PHE A 218 -4.43 -20.68 12.66
C PHE A 218 -5.33 -21.74 12.03
N LEU A 219 -4.75 -22.83 11.53
CA LEU A 219 -5.54 -23.88 10.89
C LEU A 219 -6.34 -24.68 11.90
N GLY A 220 -5.79 -24.95 13.09
CA GLY A 220 -6.55 -25.53 14.19
C GLY A 220 -7.73 -24.67 14.63
N LYS A 221 -7.52 -23.33 14.66
CA LYS A 221 -8.53 -22.37 15.09
C LYS A 221 -9.57 -22.02 14.00
N TYR A 222 -9.17 -21.93 12.74
CA TYR A 222 -9.99 -21.39 11.65
C TYR A 222 -10.15 -22.35 10.45
N GLY A 223 -9.53 -23.53 10.47
CA GLY A 223 -9.57 -24.47 9.34
C GLY A 223 -10.97 -25.02 9.02
N LYS A 224 -11.88 -25.03 10.02
CA LYS A 224 -13.27 -25.46 9.81
C LYS A 224 -14.13 -24.26 9.36
N MET A 225 -14.86 -24.45 8.26
CA MET A 225 -15.81 -23.44 7.76
C MET A 225 -16.96 -23.24 8.76
N PRO A 226 -17.25 -22.01 9.19
CA PRO A 226 -18.40 -21.73 10.03
C PRO A 226 -19.70 -21.69 9.23
N ALA A 227 -20.81 -22.05 9.84
CA ALA A 227 -22.13 -22.08 9.20
C ALA A 227 -22.56 -20.71 8.67
N GLU A 228 -22.18 -19.62 9.36
CA GLU A 228 -22.48 -18.25 8.96
C GLU A 228 -21.86 -17.92 7.59
N PHE A 229 -20.67 -18.46 7.29
CA PHE A 229 -20.02 -18.24 6.01
C PHE A 229 -20.83 -18.89 4.87
N ALA A 230 -21.28 -20.13 5.05
CA ALA A 230 -22.14 -20.80 4.06
C ALA A 230 -23.44 -20.01 3.81
N SER A 231 -24.04 -19.48 4.87
CA SER A 231 -25.22 -18.60 4.75
C SER A 231 -24.93 -17.33 3.96
N THR A 232 -23.77 -16.70 4.19
CA THR A 232 -23.32 -15.53 3.43
C THR A 232 -23.17 -15.85 1.95
N ILE A 233 -22.52 -16.96 1.60
CA ILE A 233 -22.36 -17.38 0.20
C ILE A 233 -23.71 -17.63 -0.46
N LYS A 234 -24.64 -18.28 0.24
CA LYS A 234 -25.99 -18.49 -0.27
C LYS A 234 -26.68 -17.14 -0.62
N LYS A 235 -26.65 -16.17 0.29
CA LYS A 235 -27.23 -14.83 0.05
C LYS A 235 -26.55 -14.11 -1.13
N CYS A 236 -25.23 -14.21 -1.27
CA CYS A 236 -24.53 -13.67 -2.44
C CYS A 236 -25.07 -14.29 -3.73
N LYS A 237 -25.27 -15.59 -3.78
CA LYS A 237 -25.83 -16.29 -4.94
C LYS A 237 -27.30 -15.89 -5.19
N ASP A 238 -28.09 -15.67 -4.15
CA ASP A 238 -29.47 -15.18 -4.28
C ASP A 238 -29.51 -13.82 -4.99
N TYR A 239 -28.58 -12.88 -4.65
CA TYR A 239 -28.42 -11.59 -5.35
C TYR A 239 -27.96 -11.74 -6.80
N ILE A 240 -27.09 -12.70 -7.09
CA ILE A 240 -26.67 -13.00 -8.47
C ILE A 240 -27.85 -13.53 -9.30
N VAL A 241 -28.63 -14.46 -8.75
CA VAL A 241 -29.82 -15.01 -9.41
C VAL A 241 -30.91 -13.95 -9.62
N ALA A 242 -31.06 -13.03 -8.67
CA ALA A 242 -31.98 -11.90 -8.79
C ALA A 242 -31.53 -10.85 -9.86
N GLY A 243 -30.30 -10.97 -10.38
CA GLY A 243 -29.76 -10.04 -11.38
C GLY A 243 -29.21 -8.73 -10.80
N ASP A 244 -29.03 -8.64 -9.48
CA ASP A 244 -28.48 -7.46 -8.81
C ASP A 244 -26.98 -7.25 -9.12
N ILE A 245 -26.24 -8.36 -9.22
CA ILE A 245 -24.78 -8.38 -9.41
C ILE A 245 -24.37 -9.60 -10.26
N PHE A 246 -23.20 -9.52 -10.89
CA PHE A 246 -22.54 -10.65 -11.53
C PHE A 246 -21.54 -11.34 -10.58
N GLN A 247 -20.89 -10.54 -9.74
CA GLN A 247 -19.86 -10.98 -8.79
C GLN A 247 -19.86 -10.07 -7.56
N VAL A 248 -19.59 -10.68 -6.40
CA VAL A 248 -19.32 -9.97 -5.14
C VAL A 248 -18.20 -10.67 -4.38
N VAL A 249 -17.38 -9.88 -3.67
CA VAL A 249 -16.21 -10.41 -2.93
C VAL A 249 -16.42 -10.25 -1.42
N PRO A 250 -17.18 -11.15 -0.76
CA PRO A 250 -17.27 -11.17 0.70
C PRO A 250 -15.92 -11.59 1.31
N SER A 251 -15.65 -11.11 2.51
CA SER A 251 -14.39 -11.38 3.18
C SER A 251 -14.56 -11.91 4.61
N ARG A 252 -13.47 -12.48 5.13
CA ARG A 252 -13.39 -12.95 6.51
C ARG A 252 -12.16 -12.39 7.19
N GLN A 253 -12.33 -11.89 8.42
CA GLN A 253 -11.27 -11.43 9.28
C GLN A 253 -10.84 -12.51 10.26
N PHE A 254 -9.53 -12.66 10.41
CA PHE A 254 -8.85 -13.52 11.37
C PHE A 254 -8.11 -12.64 12.38
N ARG A 255 -8.13 -13.03 13.65
CA ARG A 255 -7.51 -12.27 14.72
C ARG A 255 -6.65 -13.14 15.61
N GLU A 256 -5.45 -12.65 15.94
CA GLU A 256 -4.55 -13.29 16.89
C GLU A 256 -3.88 -12.23 17.78
N LYS A 257 -3.59 -12.61 19.03
CA LYS A 257 -2.74 -11.79 19.90
C LYS A 257 -1.28 -12.05 19.55
N ILE A 258 -0.49 -11.00 19.52
CA ILE A 258 0.95 -11.07 19.26
C ILE A 258 1.75 -10.54 20.44
N THR A 259 2.96 -11.06 20.62
CA THR A 259 3.88 -10.70 21.69
C THR A 259 5.22 -10.17 21.18
N LYS A 260 5.51 -10.43 19.90
CA LYS A 260 6.78 -10.06 19.28
C LYS A 260 6.70 -8.69 18.61
N PRO A 261 7.84 -7.99 18.43
CA PRO A 261 7.88 -6.72 17.71
C PRO A 261 7.32 -6.83 16.29
N ALA A 262 6.50 -5.87 15.88
CA ALA A 262 5.81 -5.89 14.59
C ALA A 262 6.75 -6.03 13.38
N PHE A 263 7.95 -5.43 13.43
CA PHE A 263 8.91 -5.49 12.34
C PHE A 263 9.52 -6.90 12.14
N HIS A 264 9.48 -7.78 13.16
CA HIS A 264 9.88 -9.19 13.01
C HIS A 264 8.95 -9.93 12.03
N PHE A 265 7.64 -9.66 12.07
CA PHE A 265 6.69 -10.22 11.11
C PHE A 265 6.98 -9.74 9.69
N TYR A 266 7.33 -8.46 9.51
CA TYR A 266 7.72 -7.93 8.20
C TYR A 266 8.98 -8.61 7.66
N ARG A 267 10.02 -8.75 8.48
CA ARG A 267 11.25 -9.44 8.10
C ARG A 267 10.99 -10.87 7.66
N ARG A 268 10.08 -11.58 8.37
CA ARG A 268 9.71 -12.94 7.98
C ARG A 268 8.86 -12.98 6.73
N LEU A 269 7.89 -12.08 6.61
CA LEU A 269 7.01 -12.00 5.44
C LEU A 269 7.81 -11.77 4.15
N ARG A 270 8.82 -10.94 4.19
CA ARG A 270 9.74 -10.67 3.09
C ARG A 270 10.42 -11.93 2.52
N GLN A 271 10.64 -12.92 3.37
CA GLN A 271 11.24 -14.21 2.99
C GLN A 271 10.18 -15.23 2.53
N VAL A 272 9.00 -15.21 3.12
CA VAL A 272 7.93 -16.19 2.87
C VAL A 272 7.13 -15.84 1.62
N ASN A 273 6.85 -14.56 1.39
CA ASN A 273 5.97 -14.10 0.31
C ASN A 273 6.45 -12.76 -0.29
N PRO A 274 7.57 -12.75 -1.01
CA PRO A 274 7.99 -11.54 -1.75
C PRO A 274 6.91 -11.13 -2.73
N SER A 275 6.64 -9.82 -2.84
CA SER A 275 5.54 -9.26 -3.64
C SER A 275 5.93 -7.90 -4.21
N PRO A 276 5.27 -7.43 -5.29
CA PRO A 276 5.55 -6.13 -5.90
C PRO A 276 5.41 -4.95 -4.95
N TYR A 277 4.48 -5.03 -3.99
CA TYR A 277 4.26 -4.00 -2.98
C TYR A 277 4.45 -4.58 -1.58
N MET A 278 5.68 -4.53 -1.10
CA MET A 278 5.99 -4.85 0.29
C MET A 278 6.09 -3.58 1.10
N PHE A 279 5.41 -3.54 2.24
CA PHE A 279 5.49 -2.37 3.11
C PHE A 279 5.37 -2.69 4.58
N TYR A 280 6.09 -1.89 5.36
CA TYR A 280 5.92 -1.75 6.79
C TYR A 280 5.61 -0.29 7.10
N LEU A 281 4.45 -0.01 7.71
CA LEU A 281 4.08 1.33 8.16
C LEU A 281 3.91 1.31 9.67
N ASN A 282 4.53 2.25 10.37
CA ASN A 282 4.40 2.42 11.81
C ASN A 282 3.81 3.79 12.15
N PHE A 283 2.52 3.81 12.47
CA PHE A 283 1.81 5.00 12.97
C PHE A 283 1.77 5.07 14.51
N GLY A 284 2.55 4.25 15.20
CA GLY A 284 2.54 4.08 16.65
C GLY A 284 1.73 2.85 17.07
N LYS A 285 0.51 3.05 17.58
CA LYS A 285 -0.35 1.93 17.99
C LYS A 285 -0.76 1.05 16.80
N LYS A 286 -1.10 1.68 15.67
CA LYS A 286 -1.45 0.97 14.43
C LYS A 286 -0.22 0.78 13.56
N LYS A 287 0.02 -0.46 13.13
CA LYS A 287 1.11 -0.83 12.23
C LYS A 287 0.59 -1.74 11.12
N PHE A 288 1.27 -1.71 9.97
CA PHE A 288 0.95 -2.54 8.81
C PHE A 288 2.17 -3.37 8.43
N VAL A 289 1.94 -4.65 8.18
CA VAL A 289 2.92 -5.61 7.69
C VAL A 289 2.31 -6.26 6.45
N ALA A 290 2.87 -6.02 5.27
CA ALA A 290 2.17 -6.36 4.04
C ALA A 290 3.08 -6.85 2.91
N ALA A 291 2.47 -7.68 2.06
CA ALA A 291 3.00 -8.18 0.80
C ALA A 291 1.88 -8.17 -0.26
N SER A 292 1.46 -6.97 -0.68
CA SER A 292 0.36 -6.82 -1.64
C SER A 292 0.83 -7.16 -3.06
N PRO A 293 0.07 -7.99 -3.79
CA PRO A 293 0.42 -8.36 -5.16
C PRO A 293 -0.11 -7.36 -6.20
N GLU A 294 -1.02 -6.45 -5.83
CA GLU A 294 -1.87 -5.77 -6.81
C GLU A 294 -1.83 -4.25 -6.66
N MET A 295 -1.54 -3.58 -7.77
CA MET A 295 -1.66 -2.13 -7.92
C MET A 295 -3.13 -1.71 -7.92
N LEU A 296 -3.47 -0.65 -7.18
CA LEU A 296 -4.73 0.03 -7.37
C LEU A 296 -4.62 0.98 -8.57
N VAL A 297 -3.71 1.93 -8.49
CA VAL A 297 -3.48 2.94 -9.53
C VAL A 297 -2.15 3.64 -9.32
N LYS A 298 -1.50 4.02 -10.42
CA LYS A 298 -0.25 4.77 -10.46
C LYS A 298 -0.39 6.00 -11.34
N VAL A 299 0.22 7.11 -10.91
CA VAL A 299 0.38 8.33 -11.70
C VAL A 299 1.87 8.60 -11.86
N ALA A 300 2.33 8.73 -13.09
CA ALA A 300 3.70 9.10 -13.43
C ALA A 300 3.67 10.25 -14.44
N GLY A 301 4.01 11.44 -13.99
CA GLY A 301 3.82 12.67 -14.76
C GLY A 301 2.35 12.89 -15.12
N LYS A 302 2.01 12.80 -16.39
CA LYS A 302 0.63 12.93 -16.87
C LYS A 302 -0.05 11.59 -17.16
N GLN A 303 0.66 10.48 -17.01
CA GLN A 303 0.11 9.16 -17.33
C GLN A 303 -0.46 8.50 -16.08
N VAL A 304 -1.64 7.91 -16.23
CA VAL A 304 -2.32 7.12 -15.20
C VAL A 304 -2.35 5.68 -15.67
N TYR A 305 -1.98 4.75 -14.76
CA TYR A 305 -1.88 3.32 -15.06
C TYR A 305 -2.67 2.51 -14.04
N THR A 306 -3.26 1.41 -14.51
CA THR A 306 -3.73 0.33 -13.65
C THR A 306 -3.45 -1.01 -14.31
N TYR A 307 -3.27 -2.06 -13.49
CA TYR A 307 -2.89 -3.40 -13.94
C TYR A 307 -3.93 -4.41 -13.46
N PRO A 308 -5.03 -4.63 -14.19
CA PRO A 308 -5.95 -5.71 -13.88
C PRO A 308 -5.24 -7.06 -13.92
N ILE A 309 -5.38 -7.84 -12.86
CA ILE A 309 -4.82 -9.18 -12.71
C ILE A 309 -5.97 -10.13 -12.40
N ALA A 310 -6.13 -11.17 -13.23
CA ALA A 310 -7.06 -12.26 -12.96
C ALA A 310 -6.53 -13.55 -13.60
N GLY A 311 -7.11 -14.66 -13.23
CA GLY A 311 -6.63 -15.97 -13.69
C GLY A 311 -5.31 -16.36 -13.03
N THR A 312 -5.24 -17.56 -12.51
CA THR A 312 -4.06 -18.05 -11.81
C THR A 312 -3.79 -19.49 -12.16
N ARG A 313 -2.53 -19.80 -12.45
CA ARG A 313 -2.03 -21.19 -12.48
C ARG A 313 -0.77 -21.27 -11.63
N ARG A 314 -0.50 -22.45 -11.08
CA ARG A 314 0.77 -22.72 -10.41
C ARG A 314 1.93 -22.69 -11.42
N ARG A 315 3.15 -22.55 -10.94
CA ARG A 315 4.34 -22.79 -11.77
C ARG A 315 4.52 -24.27 -12.03
N GLY A 316 5.03 -24.58 -13.20
CA GLY A 316 5.46 -25.91 -13.54
C GLY A 316 6.77 -26.31 -12.82
N VAL A 317 7.08 -27.59 -12.79
CA VAL A 317 8.36 -28.11 -12.28
C VAL A 317 9.43 -28.09 -13.38
N SER A 318 9.03 -27.88 -14.63
CA SER A 318 9.90 -27.70 -15.80
C SER A 318 9.38 -26.55 -16.68
N GLU A 319 10.21 -26.08 -17.62
CA GLU A 319 9.81 -25.04 -18.58
C GLU A 319 8.71 -25.52 -19.52
N GLU A 320 8.71 -26.80 -19.92
CA GLU A 320 7.67 -27.39 -20.75
C GLU A 320 6.33 -27.40 -20.04
N GLU A 321 6.32 -27.74 -18.74
CA GLU A 321 5.11 -27.69 -17.92
C GLU A 321 4.62 -26.24 -17.70
N ASP A 322 5.53 -25.29 -17.48
CA ASP A 322 5.17 -23.86 -17.39
C ASP A 322 4.50 -23.37 -18.69
N GLN A 323 5.04 -23.74 -19.85
CA GLN A 323 4.45 -23.39 -21.15
C GLN A 323 3.09 -24.04 -21.35
N ALA A 324 2.92 -25.29 -20.91
CA ALA A 324 1.62 -26.00 -20.99
C ALA A 324 0.56 -25.32 -20.12
N LEU A 325 0.89 -24.97 -18.87
CA LEU A 325 0.01 -24.26 -17.95
C LEU A 325 -0.31 -22.83 -18.43
N GLU A 326 0.65 -22.14 -19.05
CA GLU A 326 0.41 -20.84 -19.70
C GLU A 326 -0.57 -20.95 -20.86
N LYS A 327 -0.42 -21.95 -21.74
CA LYS A 327 -1.36 -22.22 -22.83
C LYS A 327 -2.76 -22.56 -22.32
N GLU A 328 -2.85 -23.38 -21.27
CA GLU A 328 -4.10 -23.72 -20.61
C GLU A 328 -4.80 -22.44 -20.08
N LEU A 329 -4.06 -21.59 -19.34
CA LEU A 329 -4.60 -20.33 -18.81
C LEU A 329 -5.11 -19.42 -19.92
N LYS A 330 -4.35 -19.27 -21.01
CA LYS A 330 -4.74 -18.46 -22.17
C LYS A 330 -5.95 -19.01 -22.93
N ALA A 331 -6.16 -20.31 -22.89
CA ALA A 331 -7.29 -20.99 -23.54
C ALA A 331 -8.56 -21.04 -22.67
N ASP A 332 -8.45 -20.79 -21.36
CA ASP A 332 -9.57 -20.88 -20.42
C ASP A 332 -10.57 -19.76 -20.67
N ILE A 333 -11.75 -20.12 -21.18
CA ILE A 333 -12.81 -19.19 -21.56
C ILE A 333 -13.34 -18.42 -20.33
N LYS A 334 -13.46 -19.09 -19.17
CA LYS A 334 -13.98 -18.48 -17.93
C LYS A 334 -12.99 -17.43 -17.40
N GLU A 335 -11.71 -17.79 -17.29
CA GLU A 335 -10.66 -16.88 -16.82
C GLU A 335 -10.54 -15.65 -17.73
N ARG A 336 -10.61 -15.85 -19.04
CA ARG A 336 -10.60 -14.76 -20.03
C ARG A 336 -11.82 -13.83 -19.93
N ALA A 337 -13.01 -14.41 -19.71
CA ALA A 337 -14.23 -13.62 -19.56
C ALA A 337 -14.19 -12.77 -18.27
N GLU A 338 -13.76 -13.35 -17.16
CA GLU A 338 -13.56 -12.63 -15.89
C GLU A 338 -12.51 -11.52 -16.06
N HIS A 339 -11.38 -11.84 -16.67
CA HIS A 339 -10.32 -10.85 -16.92
C HIS A 339 -10.80 -9.70 -17.82
N SER A 340 -11.57 -9.98 -18.87
CA SER A 340 -12.15 -8.96 -19.75
C SER A 340 -13.08 -8.02 -18.99
N MET A 341 -13.88 -8.54 -18.06
CA MET A 341 -14.75 -7.73 -17.18
C MET A 341 -13.90 -6.76 -16.32
N LEU A 342 -12.78 -7.23 -15.76
CA LEU A 342 -11.89 -6.38 -14.97
C LEU A 342 -11.17 -5.32 -15.82
N VAL A 343 -10.79 -5.65 -17.05
CA VAL A 343 -10.23 -4.67 -18.00
C VAL A 343 -11.24 -3.59 -18.34
N ASP A 344 -12.49 -3.95 -18.60
CA ASP A 344 -13.55 -2.97 -18.91
C ASP A 344 -13.84 -2.08 -17.70
N LEU A 345 -13.85 -2.63 -16.49
CA LEU A 345 -13.98 -1.85 -15.26
C LEU A 345 -12.82 -0.86 -15.11
N ALA A 346 -11.58 -1.31 -15.33
CA ALA A 346 -10.39 -0.48 -15.29
C ALA A 346 -10.42 0.65 -16.33
N ARG A 347 -10.86 0.34 -17.57
CA ARG A 347 -11.06 1.35 -18.62
C ARG A 347 -12.10 2.41 -18.21
N ASN A 348 -13.19 1.99 -17.59
CA ASN A 348 -14.22 2.89 -17.09
C ASN A 348 -13.67 3.78 -15.95
N ASP A 349 -12.98 3.22 -14.97
CA ASP A 349 -12.39 3.95 -13.84
C ASP A 349 -11.36 4.99 -14.33
N ILE A 350 -10.41 4.58 -15.19
CA ILE A 350 -9.40 5.47 -15.79
C ILE A 350 -10.06 6.51 -16.72
N GLY A 351 -11.11 6.14 -17.45
CA GLY A 351 -11.82 7.03 -18.36
C GLY A 351 -12.45 8.25 -17.68
N ARG A 352 -12.87 8.11 -16.42
CA ARG A 352 -13.46 9.20 -15.63
C ARG A 352 -12.49 10.37 -15.41
N ILE A 353 -11.18 10.09 -15.38
CA ILE A 353 -10.13 11.06 -15.04
C ILE A 353 -9.14 11.33 -16.17
N SER A 354 -9.32 10.68 -17.32
CA SER A 354 -8.42 10.81 -18.47
C SER A 354 -8.98 11.72 -19.55
N GLU A 355 -8.11 12.34 -20.34
CA GLU A 355 -8.50 13.10 -21.52
C GLU A 355 -9.30 12.22 -22.49
N PRO A 356 -10.35 12.73 -23.13
CA PRO A 356 -11.15 11.96 -24.09
C PRO A 356 -10.28 11.32 -25.18
N GLY A 357 -10.49 10.03 -25.43
CA GLY A 357 -9.75 9.28 -26.45
C GLY A 357 -8.32 8.84 -26.06
N SER A 358 -7.85 9.17 -24.85
CA SER A 358 -6.50 8.82 -24.39
C SER A 358 -6.40 7.46 -23.70
N VAL A 359 -7.54 6.83 -23.37
CA VAL A 359 -7.54 5.53 -22.67
C VAL A 359 -7.23 4.42 -23.68
N VAL A 360 -6.14 3.71 -23.41
CA VAL A 360 -5.66 2.60 -24.21
C VAL A 360 -5.35 1.38 -23.36
N VAL A 361 -5.53 0.20 -23.91
CA VAL A 361 -5.06 -1.06 -23.33
C VAL A 361 -3.74 -1.39 -24.02
N THR A 362 -2.63 -1.17 -23.33
CA THR A 362 -1.28 -1.34 -23.90
C THR A 362 -0.83 -2.78 -23.88
N LYS A 363 -1.39 -3.58 -22.93
CA LYS A 363 -1.24 -5.04 -22.87
C LYS A 363 -2.60 -5.65 -22.57
N LEU A 364 -2.95 -6.71 -23.27
CA LEU A 364 -4.23 -7.39 -23.10
C LEU A 364 -4.02 -8.89 -22.90
N GLN A 365 -4.43 -9.41 -21.74
CA GLN A 365 -4.43 -10.84 -21.43
C GLN A 365 -3.06 -11.52 -21.63
N GLU A 366 -1.98 -10.84 -21.29
CA GLU A 366 -0.64 -11.42 -21.27
C GLU A 366 -0.46 -12.26 -20.00
N VAL A 367 0.26 -13.39 -20.11
CA VAL A 367 0.60 -14.18 -18.93
C VAL A 367 1.95 -13.75 -18.40
N GLU A 368 1.97 -13.29 -17.15
CA GLU A 368 3.20 -12.99 -16.43
C GLU A 368 3.48 -14.09 -15.41
N ARG A 369 4.73 -14.58 -15.39
CA ARG A 369 5.19 -15.66 -14.52
C ARG A 369 5.85 -15.06 -13.27
N PHE A 370 5.28 -15.33 -12.10
CA PHE A 370 5.84 -14.96 -10.80
C PHE A 370 6.59 -16.15 -10.17
N SER A 371 7.16 -15.97 -8.99
CA SER A 371 7.96 -17.01 -8.34
C SER A 371 7.21 -18.34 -8.07
N HIS A 372 5.91 -18.25 -7.72
CA HIS A 372 5.10 -19.41 -7.32
C HIS A 372 3.85 -19.64 -8.16
N VAL A 373 3.45 -18.63 -8.91
CA VAL A 373 2.24 -18.65 -9.75
C VAL A 373 2.47 -17.89 -11.04
N MET A 374 1.62 -18.08 -12.03
CA MET A 374 1.48 -17.20 -13.19
C MET A 374 0.06 -16.61 -13.22
N HIS A 375 -0.04 -15.39 -13.68
CA HIS A 375 -1.31 -14.66 -13.77
C HIS A 375 -1.53 -14.11 -15.18
N MET A 376 -2.78 -13.98 -15.56
CA MET A 376 -3.18 -13.18 -16.71
C MET A 376 -3.23 -11.71 -16.29
N VAL A 377 -2.53 -10.85 -17.01
CA VAL A 377 -2.32 -9.43 -16.71
C VAL A 377 -2.68 -8.58 -17.93
N SER A 378 -3.32 -7.46 -17.68
CA SER A 378 -3.50 -6.39 -18.66
C SER A 378 -3.00 -5.06 -18.12
N GLU A 379 -2.69 -4.13 -19.02
CA GLU A 379 -2.30 -2.77 -18.64
C GLU A 379 -3.26 -1.79 -19.31
N VAL A 380 -3.92 -0.96 -18.50
CA VAL A 380 -4.78 0.13 -18.95
C VAL A 380 -4.10 1.44 -18.60
N MET A 381 -3.94 2.31 -19.58
CA MET A 381 -3.28 3.61 -19.44
C MET A 381 -4.21 4.72 -19.95
N GLY A 382 -4.09 5.91 -19.35
CA GLY A 382 -4.75 7.12 -19.81
C GLY A 382 -3.92 8.37 -19.51
N THR A 383 -4.19 9.47 -20.21
CA THR A 383 -3.57 10.77 -19.93
C THR A 383 -4.47 11.56 -18.98
N LEU A 384 -3.93 11.92 -17.82
CA LEU A 384 -4.68 12.64 -16.77
C LEU A 384 -5.20 13.99 -17.30
N LYS A 385 -6.49 14.28 -17.12
CA LYS A 385 -7.11 15.56 -17.46
C LYS A 385 -6.46 16.70 -16.68
N LYS A 386 -6.33 17.85 -17.32
CA LYS A 386 -5.84 19.07 -16.67
C LYS A 386 -6.73 19.42 -15.47
N GLY A 387 -6.11 19.72 -14.34
CA GLY A 387 -6.78 20.11 -13.10
C GLY A 387 -7.20 18.94 -12.19
N PHE A 388 -7.06 17.69 -12.64
CA PHE A 388 -7.22 16.53 -11.77
C PHE A 388 -5.98 16.27 -10.94
N THR A 389 -6.17 15.80 -9.72
CA THR A 389 -5.14 15.56 -8.71
C THR A 389 -4.98 14.07 -8.43
N PRO A 390 -3.91 13.63 -7.74
CA PRO A 390 -3.79 12.25 -7.29
C PRO A 390 -5.00 11.77 -6.47
N MET A 391 -5.61 12.63 -5.66
CA MET A 391 -6.80 12.27 -4.90
C MET A 391 -8.03 12.01 -5.78
N ASP A 392 -8.19 12.75 -6.89
CA ASP A 392 -9.25 12.50 -7.87
C ASP A 392 -9.05 11.15 -8.56
N VAL A 393 -7.79 10.78 -8.80
CA VAL A 393 -7.43 9.47 -9.37
C VAL A 393 -7.77 8.34 -8.41
N ILE A 394 -7.40 8.46 -7.12
CA ILE A 394 -7.79 7.47 -6.10
C ILE A 394 -9.31 7.34 -6.06
N LYS A 395 -10.03 8.46 -5.96
CA LYS A 395 -11.49 8.48 -5.90
C LYS A 395 -12.14 7.78 -7.10
N ALA A 396 -11.57 7.92 -8.30
CA ALA A 396 -12.11 7.30 -9.51
C ALA A 396 -11.91 5.77 -9.54
N CYS A 397 -10.78 5.27 -9.03
CA CYS A 397 -10.40 3.86 -9.09
C CYS A 397 -10.81 3.05 -7.85
N PHE A 398 -11.16 3.71 -6.75
CA PHE A 398 -11.41 3.07 -5.46
C PHE A 398 -12.89 2.69 -5.24
N PRO A 399 -13.18 1.57 -4.55
CA PRO A 399 -12.25 0.47 -4.36
C PRO A 399 -12.03 -0.31 -5.65
N ALA A 400 -10.98 -1.15 -5.68
CA ALA A 400 -10.75 -2.01 -6.83
C ALA A 400 -11.90 -3.01 -7.03
N GLY A 401 -12.19 -3.33 -8.30
CA GLY A 401 -13.23 -4.30 -8.64
C GLY A 401 -12.91 -5.70 -8.15
N THR A 402 -11.63 -6.08 -8.14
CA THR A 402 -11.11 -7.37 -7.67
C THR A 402 -11.39 -7.67 -6.19
N VAL A 403 -11.75 -6.64 -5.41
CA VAL A 403 -12.07 -6.77 -3.98
C VAL A 403 -13.49 -6.31 -3.63
N SER A 404 -14.27 -5.85 -4.60
CA SER A 404 -15.66 -5.43 -4.40
C SER A 404 -16.64 -6.29 -5.21
N GLY A 405 -16.66 -6.17 -6.51
CA GLY A 405 -17.51 -6.93 -7.42
C GLY A 405 -18.08 -6.06 -8.54
N ALA A 406 -19.02 -6.62 -9.29
CA ALA A 406 -19.63 -6.00 -10.46
C ALA A 406 -21.16 -6.21 -10.50
N PRO A 407 -21.98 -5.16 -10.68
CA PRO A 407 -21.64 -3.72 -10.68
C PRO A 407 -21.11 -3.24 -9.32
N LYS A 408 -20.08 -2.37 -9.35
CA LYS A 408 -19.28 -1.98 -8.17
C LYS A 408 -20.12 -1.47 -6.98
N LEU A 409 -20.97 -0.48 -7.20
CA LEU A 409 -21.74 0.14 -6.11
C LEU A 409 -22.71 -0.85 -5.45
N ARG A 410 -23.40 -1.68 -6.24
CA ARG A 410 -24.32 -2.67 -5.71
C ARG A 410 -23.58 -3.77 -4.94
N ALA A 411 -22.46 -4.23 -5.44
CA ALA A 411 -21.59 -5.18 -4.72
C ALA A 411 -21.14 -4.63 -3.37
N MET A 412 -20.77 -3.34 -3.30
CA MET A 412 -20.39 -2.68 -2.05
C MET A 412 -21.55 -2.59 -1.05
N GLU A 413 -22.78 -2.32 -1.51
CA GLU A 413 -23.98 -2.33 -0.67
C GLU A 413 -24.22 -3.72 -0.04
N ILE A 414 -24.09 -4.77 -0.86
CA ILE A 414 -24.24 -6.17 -0.42
C ILE A 414 -23.13 -6.56 0.57
N ILE A 415 -21.89 -6.17 0.32
CA ILE A 415 -20.78 -6.38 1.25
C ILE A 415 -21.09 -5.76 2.61
N GLN A 416 -21.56 -4.51 2.62
CA GLN A 416 -21.92 -3.81 3.86
C GLN A 416 -23.07 -4.50 4.62
N GLU A 417 -24.00 -5.12 3.91
CA GLU A 417 -25.11 -5.87 4.51
C GLU A 417 -24.66 -7.20 5.10
N LEU A 418 -23.75 -7.90 4.42
CA LEU A 418 -23.43 -9.30 4.72
C LEU A 418 -22.21 -9.47 5.64
N GLU A 419 -21.28 -8.53 5.66
CA GLU A 419 -20.09 -8.63 6.51
C GLU A 419 -20.38 -8.17 7.95
N PRO A 420 -20.10 -9.02 8.96
CA PRO A 420 -20.41 -8.69 10.36
C PRO A 420 -19.48 -7.65 10.97
N VAL A 421 -18.34 -7.37 10.32
CA VAL A 421 -17.31 -6.43 10.77
C VAL A 421 -16.89 -5.52 9.63
N LYS A 422 -16.50 -4.29 9.95
CA LYS A 422 -15.94 -3.36 8.98
C LYS A 422 -14.61 -3.90 8.42
N ARG A 423 -14.35 -3.60 7.17
CA ARG A 423 -13.11 -4.01 6.48
C ARG A 423 -11.89 -3.27 6.98
N GLY A 424 -12.06 -2.01 7.38
CA GLY A 424 -10.94 -1.18 7.79
C GLY A 424 -9.91 -1.07 6.66
N ALA A 425 -8.67 -1.46 6.94
CA ALA A 425 -7.61 -1.39 5.93
C ALA A 425 -7.74 -2.43 4.81
N TYR A 426 -8.34 -3.58 5.06
CA TYR A 426 -8.55 -4.60 4.03
C TYR A 426 -9.38 -4.04 2.86
N SER A 427 -8.96 -4.31 1.62
CA SER A 427 -9.56 -3.73 0.40
C SER A 427 -9.48 -2.19 0.33
N GLY A 428 -8.76 -1.57 1.25
CA GLY A 428 -8.35 -0.19 1.19
C GLY A 428 -7.17 0.01 0.24
N THR A 429 -6.42 1.09 0.42
CA THR A 429 -5.23 1.35 -0.38
C THR A 429 -4.08 1.90 0.46
N VAL A 430 -2.86 1.54 0.07
CA VAL A 430 -1.61 2.00 0.70
C VAL A 430 -0.64 2.42 -0.39
N GLY A 431 0.13 3.47 -0.12
CA GLY A 431 1.16 3.93 -1.02
C GLY A 431 1.63 5.33 -0.71
N TYR A 432 2.03 6.04 -1.75
CA TYR A 432 2.50 7.42 -1.62
C TYR A 432 1.90 8.35 -2.68
N MET A 433 1.85 9.65 -2.33
CA MET A 433 1.60 10.77 -3.22
C MET A 433 2.76 11.76 -3.03
N ASP A 434 3.56 12.01 -4.07
CA ASP A 434 4.65 12.96 -3.99
C ASP A 434 4.19 14.41 -4.25
N PHE A 435 5.06 15.38 -3.93
CA PHE A 435 4.75 16.79 -4.15
C PHE A 435 4.75 17.22 -5.62
N ASN A 436 5.21 16.35 -6.53
CA ASN A 436 5.17 16.58 -7.98
C ASN A 436 3.88 16.07 -8.63
N GLY A 437 2.99 15.46 -7.84
CA GLY A 437 1.75 14.87 -8.33
C GLY A 437 1.89 13.43 -8.83
N ASN A 438 3.05 12.80 -8.69
CA ASN A 438 3.17 11.37 -8.91
C ASN A 438 2.58 10.62 -7.73
N MET A 439 2.12 9.41 -8.00
CA MET A 439 1.48 8.56 -7.01
C MET A 439 1.68 7.10 -7.38
N ASP A 440 1.83 6.25 -6.38
CA ASP A 440 1.80 4.79 -6.56
C ASP A 440 1.08 4.17 -5.36
N MET A 441 -0.10 3.59 -5.62
CA MET A 441 -1.01 3.05 -4.61
C MET A 441 -1.34 1.60 -4.93
N CYS A 442 -1.16 0.72 -3.96
CA CYS A 442 -1.59 -0.67 -4.06
C CYS A 442 -2.90 -0.91 -3.31
N ILE A 443 -3.58 -2.00 -3.64
CA ILE A 443 -4.72 -2.50 -2.88
C ILE A 443 -4.20 -3.14 -1.59
N THR A 444 -4.82 -2.85 -0.44
CA THR A 444 -4.41 -3.45 0.83
C THR A 444 -4.89 -4.92 0.90
N LEU A 445 -4.06 -5.79 0.34
CA LEU A 445 -4.22 -7.25 0.33
C LEU A 445 -3.03 -7.91 1.02
N ARG A 446 -3.18 -9.17 1.44
CA ARG A 446 -2.08 -9.92 2.09
C ARG A 446 -1.38 -9.05 3.15
N THR A 447 -2.22 -8.43 3.99
CA THR A 447 -1.78 -7.43 4.97
C THR A 447 -2.22 -7.88 6.36
N MET A 448 -1.30 -7.82 7.29
CA MET A 448 -1.56 -7.91 8.71
C MET A 448 -1.60 -6.48 9.28
N VAL A 449 -2.72 -6.10 9.83
CA VAL A 449 -2.89 -4.85 10.58
C VAL A 449 -2.70 -5.17 12.05
N ILE A 450 -1.77 -4.48 12.69
CA ILE A 450 -1.49 -4.62 14.11
C ILE A 450 -2.07 -3.38 14.81
N ASP A 451 -2.94 -3.58 15.81
CA ASP A 451 -3.46 -2.54 16.67
C ASP A 451 -3.24 -2.94 18.15
N GLY A 452 -2.26 -2.29 18.78
CA GLY A 452 -1.71 -2.74 20.06
C GLY A 452 -1.13 -4.15 19.94
N ASP A 453 -1.65 -5.07 20.76
CA ASP A 453 -1.23 -6.48 20.81
C ASP A 453 -2.08 -7.39 19.91
N ASN A 454 -2.94 -6.86 19.06
CA ASN A 454 -3.78 -7.66 18.19
C ASN A 454 -3.33 -7.53 16.73
N ALA A 455 -3.15 -8.67 16.09
CA ALA A 455 -2.94 -8.79 14.66
C ALA A 455 -4.25 -9.20 13.97
N PHE A 456 -4.63 -8.48 12.93
CA PHE A 456 -5.79 -8.73 12.09
C PHE A 456 -5.33 -9.06 10.68
N ILE A 457 -5.81 -10.18 10.16
CA ILE A 457 -5.58 -10.63 8.79
C ILE A 457 -6.94 -10.79 8.14
N GLN A 458 -7.14 -10.28 6.94
CA GLN A 458 -8.43 -10.39 6.25
C GLN A 458 -8.21 -10.80 4.80
N SER A 459 -9.09 -11.67 4.30
CA SER A 459 -9.08 -12.15 2.92
C SER A 459 -10.50 -12.42 2.45
N GLY A 460 -10.74 -12.32 1.14
CA GLY A 460 -12.03 -12.58 0.51
C GLY A 460 -11.91 -13.47 -0.71
N ALA A 461 -13.05 -14.00 -1.15
CA ALA A 461 -13.19 -14.76 -2.36
C ALA A 461 -14.28 -14.17 -3.26
N GLY A 462 -14.07 -14.23 -4.58
CA GLY A 462 -15.02 -13.74 -5.57
C GLY A 462 -16.15 -14.72 -5.80
N ILE A 463 -17.37 -14.37 -5.38
CA ILE A 463 -18.54 -15.22 -5.50
C ILE A 463 -19.25 -14.96 -6.81
N VAL A 464 -19.40 -16.01 -7.60
CA VAL A 464 -20.17 -16.06 -8.85
C VAL A 464 -21.25 -17.14 -8.76
N TYR A 465 -22.06 -17.30 -9.80
CA TYR A 465 -23.19 -18.23 -9.82
C TYR A 465 -22.81 -19.67 -9.44
N ASP A 466 -21.67 -20.18 -9.94
CA ASP A 466 -21.22 -21.55 -9.72
C ASP A 466 -20.43 -21.74 -8.42
N SER A 467 -20.18 -20.69 -7.64
CA SER A 467 -19.40 -20.76 -6.40
C SER A 467 -19.99 -21.73 -5.39
N GLN A 468 -19.11 -22.46 -4.70
CA GLN A 468 -19.45 -23.40 -3.63
C GLN A 468 -18.77 -22.95 -2.32
N ALA A 469 -19.53 -22.89 -1.24
CA ALA A 469 -19.08 -22.30 0.03
C ALA A 469 -17.77 -22.90 0.56
N GLU A 470 -17.58 -24.21 0.47
CA GLU A 470 -16.36 -24.89 0.94
C GLU A 470 -15.13 -24.53 0.08
N PHE A 471 -15.28 -24.45 -1.24
CA PHE A 471 -14.19 -24.05 -2.12
C PHE A 471 -13.78 -22.60 -1.87
N GLU A 472 -14.76 -21.71 -1.74
CA GLU A 472 -14.50 -20.28 -1.47
C GLU A 472 -13.86 -20.05 -0.09
N TYR A 473 -14.29 -20.82 0.92
CA TYR A 473 -13.66 -20.77 2.24
C TYR A 473 -12.21 -21.25 2.20
N ASN A 474 -11.93 -22.34 1.48
CA ASN A 474 -10.58 -22.84 1.28
C ASN A 474 -9.72 -21.83 0.51
N GLU A 475 -10.28 -21.11 -0.47
CA GLU A 475 -9.59 -20.02 -1.17
C GLU A 475 -9.19 -18.91 -0.21
N ILE A 476 -10.09 -18.47 0.69
CA ILE A 476 -9.79 -17.47 1.73
C ILE A 476 -8.65 -17.96 2.63
N LEU A 477 -8.65 -19.22 3.06
CA LEU A 477 -7.57 -19.79 3.86
C LEU A 477 -6.25 -19.82 3.09
N GLN A 478 -6.26 -20.23 1.81
CA GLN A 478 -5.06 -20.23 0.97
C GLN A 478 -4.50 -18.82 0.76
N LYS A 479 -5.37 -17.83 0.52
CA LYS A 479 -4.97 -16.42 0.42
C LYS A 479 -4.36 -15.88 1.72
N SER A 480 -4.73 -16.43 2.87
CA SER A 480 -4.23 -16.05 4.20
C SER A 480 -2.99 -16.83 4.64
N LYS A 481 -2.68 -17.94 3.97
CA LYS A 481 -1.68 -18.94 4.41
C LYS A 481 -0.30 -18.36 4.70
N ALA A 482 0.19 -17.46 3.83
CA ALA A 482 1.49 -16.84 4.03
C ALA A 482 1.51 -15.99 5.31
N MET A 483 0.44 -15.23 5.59
CA MET A 483 0.30 -14.43 6.81
C MET A 483 0.20 -15.31 8.06
N PHE A 484 -0.58 -16.40 8.01
CA PHE A 484 -0.70 -17.35 9.10
C PHE A 484 0.67 -17.94 9.44
N LYS A 485 1.38 -18.45 8.43
CA LYS A 485 2.73 -19.00 8.58
C LYS A 485 3.68 -18.01 9.23
N VAL A 486 3.66 -16.75 8.80
CA VAL A 486 4.53 -15.70 9.37
C VAL A 486 4.24 -15.48 10.84
N VAL A 487 2.97 -15.38 11.25
CA VAL A 487 2.60 -15.20 12.66
C VAL A 487 2.97 -16.42 13.49
N GLU A 488 2.66 -17.63 13.00
CA GLU A 488 2.98 -18.88 13.69
C GLU A 488 4.50 -19.03 13.90
N GLU A 489 5.30 -18.81 12.86
CA GLU A 489 6.75 -18.98 12.94
C GLU A 489 7.42 -17.94 13.87
N VAL A 490 6.96 -16.69 13.85
CA VAL A 490 7.52 -15.62 14.69
C VAL A 490 7.07 -15.78 16.13
N GLU A 491 5.79 -16.03 16.40
CA GLU A 491 5.26 -16.19 17.75
C GLU A 491 5.69 -17.49 18.44
N ASN A 492 5.86 -18.57 17.68
CA ASN A 492 6.30 -19.86 18.19
C ASN A 492 7.83 -20.01 18.25
N ASP A 493 8.59 -18.92 18.04
CA ASP A 493 10.07 -18.89 18.08
C ASP A 493 10.74 -19.88 17.10
N VAL A 494 10.08 -20.19 15.96
CA VAL A 494 10.64 -21.06 14.91
C VAL A 494 11.78 -20.34 14.17
N VAL A 495 11.71 -19.01 14.10
CA VAL A 495 12.71 -18.16 13.46
C VAL A 495 13.36 -17.24 14.49
N ALA A 496 14.68 -17.33 14.63
CA ALA A 496 15.46 -16.43 15.48
C ALA A 496 15.87 -15.19 14.68
N PHE A 497 15.42 -14.02 15.08
CA PHE A 497 15.93 -12.75 14.59
C PHE A 497 17.06 -12.27 15.53
N ARG A 498 18.30 -12.47 15.12
CA ARG A 498 19.49 -11.97 15.80
C ARG A 498 19.80 -10.54 15.37
#